data_7dea53d20a8c9fc491ae05b01b4d7081
#
_entry.id   7dea53d20a8c9fc491ae05b01b4d7081
#
_cell.length_a   1.000
_cell.length_b   1.000
_cell.length_c   1.000
_cell.angle_alpha   90.00
_cell.angle_beta   90.00
_cell.angle_gamma   90.00
#
_symmetry.space_group_name_H-M   'P 1'
#
loop_
_entity.id
_entity.type
_entity.pdbx_description
1 polymer ?
#
loop_
_entity_poly.entity_id
_entity_poly.type
_entity_poly.pdbx_seq_one_letter_code
_entity_poly.pdbx_strand_id
1 'polypeptide(L)'
;MVQIHPSLPFSIHRESYLSLSVSFFMRDKFIAILLACSFLFSGCIGGDEESSVIEISVDMEGAPGIVHFVKDANNGTSIQGMQVFFDFTGTDSSGGAITEYWLEPGDGSSRISSNAADSKILSREYVSYGGFMSKAGANDSGGNSIHEEISISLGGAFHINQTSPTGVDEPADLHIDSMNINSIQNPIKLEISSSLTNVENVAPLPPPDDVEITWQLFDPSGELIATHTQVIGEDQSYTWTHSEENPMPGGWNLIIGDAVDDENVNQETTALMLF
;
A
#
# COMPACT_ATOMS: atom_id res chain seq x y z
N MET A 1 -0.58 -8.06 -73.70
CA MET A 1 -1.89 -7.94 -73.03
C MET A 1 -1.68 -8.36 -71.59
N VAL A 2 -1.46 -7.39 -70.69
CA VAL A 2 -1.15 -7.62 -69.30
C VAL A 2 -2.30 -6.99 -68.51
N GLN A 3 -3.06 -7.81 -67.77
CA GLN A 3 -4.12 -7.36 -66.89
C GLN A 3 -3.54 -6.95 -65.53
N ILE A 4 -3.79 -5.72 -65.12
CA ILE A 4 -3.48 -5.17 -63.84
C ILE A 4 -4.69 -5.34 -62.92
N HIS A 5 -4.52 -6.08 -61.81
CA HIS A 5 -5.52 -6.14 -60.73
C HIS A 5 -5.29 -5.02 -59.72
N PRO A 6 -6.34 -4.36 -59.22
CA PRO A 6 -6.20 -3.31 -58.21
C PRO A 6 -6.04 -3.92 -56.82
N SER A 7 -5.10 -3.34 -56.07
CA SER A 7 -4.84 -3.61 -54.68
C SER A 7 -5.95 -3.07 -53.78
N LEU A 8 -6.44 -3.89 -52.84
CA LEU A 8 -7.35 -3.53 -51.75
C LEU A 8 -6.63 -2.73 -50.64
N PRO A 9 -7.31 -1.81 -50.00
CA PRO A 9 -6.70 -0.98 -48.97
C PRO A 9 -6.54 -1.75 -47.62
N PHE A 10 -5.40 -1.57 -47.03
CA PHE A 10 -5.07 -2.03 -45.69
C PHE A 10 -5.97 -1.32 -44.66
N SER A 11 -6.76 -2.09 -43.93
CA SER A 11 -7.53 -1.62 -42.77
C SER A 11 -6.61 -1.65 -41.56
N ILE A 12 -6.27 -0.48 -41.04
CA ILE A 12 -5.57 -0.31 -39.75
C ILE A 12 -6.62 -0.51 -38.66
N HIS A 13 -6.64 -1.70 -38.03
CA HIS A 13 -7.34 -1.89 -36.79
C HIS A 13 -6.44 -1.41 -35.63
N ARG A 14 -6.85 -0.29 -35.11
CA ARG A 14 -6.39 0.32 -33.88
C ARG A 14 -7.03 -0.43 -32.72
N GLU A 15 -6.35 -1.35 -32.08
CA GLU A 15 -6.76 -1.90 -30.78
C GLU A 15 -5.97 -1.22 -29.65
N SER A 16 -6.49 -0.11 -29.23
CA SER A 16 -6.18 0.47 -27.92
C SER A 16 -7.48 0.49 -27.15
N TYR A 17 -7.68 -0.44 -26.21
CA TYR A 17 -8.64 -0.33 -25.09
C TYR A 17 -8.63 -1.63 -24.29
N LEU A 18 -7.62 -1.83 -23.43
CA LEU A 18 -7.70 -2.81 -22.34
C LEU A 18 -6.76 -2.42 -21.18
N SER A 19 -6.95 -1.21 -20.64
CA SER A 19 -6.28 -0.86 -19.37
C SER A 19 -7.18 -0.13 -18.37
N LEU A 20 -8.50 -0.20 -18.52
CA LEU A 20 -9.43 0.56 -17.65
C LEU A 20 -10.48 -0.28 -16.90
N SER A 21 -10.38 -1.59 -16.87
CA SER A 21 -11.43 -2.42 -16.25
C SER A 21 -11.08 -3.03 -14.89
N VAL A 22 -9.84 -2.98 -14.44
CA VAL A 22 -9.44 -3.60 -13.16
C VAL A 22 -9.70 -2.69 -11.96
N SER A 23 -9.62 -1.36 -12.12
CA SER A 23 -9.86 -0.42 -11.01
C SER A 23 -11.32 -0.22 -10.62
N PHE A 24 -12.28 -0.64 -11.45
CA PHE A 24 -13.71 -0.43 -11.16
C PHE A 24 -14.35 -1.56 -10.33
N PHE A 25 -13.80 -2.78 -10.40
CA PHE A 25 -14.37 -3.94 -9.69
C PHE A 25 -13.95 -4.02 -8.21
N MET A 26 -12.86 -3.39 -7.82
CA MET A 26 -12.44 -3.32 -6.41
C MET A 26 -13.23 -2.29 -5.60
N ARG A 27 -13.68 -1.20 -6.22
CA ARG A 27 -14.38 -0.10 -5.53
C ARG A 27 -15.73 -0.49 -4.94
N ASP A 28 -16.48 -1.37 -5.60
CA ASP A 28 -17.84 -1.75 -5.15
C ASP A 28 -17.84 -2.80 -4.03
N LYS A 29 -16.79 -3.62 -3.91
CA LYS A 29 -16.65 -4.57 -2.80
C LYS A 29 -16.16 -3.90 -1.51
N PHE A 30 -15.35 -2.85 -1.61
CA PHE A 30 -14.89 -2.07 -0.46
C PHE A 30 -16.03 -1.26 0.19
N ILE A 31 -16.94 -0.71 -0.60
CA ILE A 31 -18.10 0.04 -0.08
C ILE A 31 -19.06 -0.89 0.68
N ALA A 32 -19.20 -2.16 0.29
CA ALA A 32 -20.07 -3.11 0.96
C ALA A 32 -19.53 -3.57 2.34
N ILE A 33 -18.22 -3.60 2.53
CA ILE A 33 -17.58 -3.94 3.80
C ILE A 33 -17.62 -2.75 4.76
N LEU A 34 -17.49 -1.52 4.27
CA LEU A 34 -17.58 -0.31 5.09
C LEU A 34 -18.96 -0.10 5.73
N LEU A 35 -20.05 -0.54 5.04
CA LEU A 35 -21.39 -0.43 5.60
C LEU A 35 -21.72 -1.49 6.67
N ALA A 36 -20.98 -2.61 6.71
CA ALA A 36 -21.22 -3.68 7.67
C ALA A 36 -20.56 -3.46 9.04
N CYS A 37 -19.49 -2.68 9.10
CA CYS A 37 -18.76 -2.39 10.36
C CYS A 37 -19.38 -1.28 11.20
N SER A 38 -20.27 -0.45 10.64
CA SER A 38 -20.89 0.67 11.36
C SER A 38 -22.02 0.27 12.33
N PHE A 39 -22.39 -1.02 12.42
CA PHE A 39 -23.53 -1.47 13.26
C PHE A 39 -23.16 -2.28 14.52
N LEU A 40 -21.87 -2.45 14.87
CA LEU A 40 -21.50 -3.35 15.96
C LEU A 40 -21.05 -2.68 17.27
N PHE A 41 -21.13 -1.37 17.41
CA PHE A 41 -20.76 -0.68 18.66
C PHE A 41 -21.91 0.03 19.38
N SER A 42 -23.10 -0.59 19.44
CA SER A 42 -24.08 -0.22 20.46
C SER A 42 -24.11 -1.27 21.57
N GLY A 43 -23.08 -1.26 22.40
CA GLY A 43 -23.04 -2.02 23.65
C GLY A 43 -23.30 -1.10 24.83
N CYS A 44 -24.55 -0.98 25.26
CA CYS A 44 -24.90 -0.40 26.56
C CYS A 44 -24.24 -1.18 27.69
N ILE A 45 -23.34 -0.57 28.43
CA ILE A 45 -23.01 -0.96 29.80
C ILE A 45 -23.68 0.08 30.71
N GLY A 46 -24.71 -0.34 31.44
CA GLY A 46 -25.33 0.46 32.47
C GLY A 46 -24.40 0.65 33.66
N GLY A 47 -23.78 1.78 33.78
CA GLY A 47 -23.19 2.39 34.94
C GLY A 47 -23.70 3.83 34.95
N ASP A 48 -23.89 4.42 36.11
CA ASP A 48 -24.33 5.81 36.27
C ASP A 48 -23.51 6.68 35.30
N GLU A 49 -24.13 7.08 34.18
CA GLU A 49 -23.52 7.97 33.18
C GLU A 49 -23.38 9.34 33.85
N GLU A 50 -22.17 9.65 34.36
CA GLU A 50 -21.78 11.05 34.40
C GLU A 50 -21.83 11.53 32.96
N SER A 51 -22.90 12.27 32.60
CA SER A 51 -23.04 12.85 31.27
C SER A 51 -21.77 13.68 31.00
N SER A 52 -20.95 13.24 30.07
CA SER A 52 -19.73 13.95 29.70
C SER A 52 -20.13 15.37 29.29
N VAL A 53 -19.48 16.35 29.87
CA VAL A 53 -19.74 17.77 29.58
C VAL A 53 -19.40 18.10 28.13
N ILE A 54 -18.46 17.37 27.54
CA ILE A 54 -18.07 17.45 26.13
C ILE A 54 -18.64 16.23 25.39
N GLU A 55 -19.43 16.48 24.35
CA GLU A 55 -19.86 15.49 23.40
C GLU A 55 -18.84 15.50 22.24
N ILE A 56 -17.95 14.48 22.18
CA ILE A 56 -16.94 14.37 21.13
C ILE A 56 -17.52 13.69 19.90
N SER A 57 -17.22 14.25 18.73
CA SER A 57 -17.54 13.66 17.43
C SER A 57 -16.34 13.87 16.51
N VAL A 58 -15.79 12.79 15.98
CA VAL A 58 -14.64 12.83 15.08
C VAL A 58 -14.91 12.04 13.84
N ASP A 59 -14.98 12.71 12.71
CA ASP A 59 -15.04 12.07 11.40
C ASP A 59 -13.62 11.91 10.84
N MET A 60 -13.29 10.70 10.38
CA MET A 60 -11.95 10.37 9.84
C MET A 60 -12.01 10.13 8.34
N GLU A 61 -11.10 10.77 7.61
CA GLU A 61 -10.90 10.58 6.17
C GLU A 61 -9.43 10.23 5.88
N GLY A 62 -9.22 9.35 4.89
CA GLY A 62 -7.89 8.93 4.43
C GLY A 62 -7.47 7.54 4.91
N ALA A 63 -8.20 6.91 5.85
CA ALA A 63 -8.01 5.52 6.22
C ALA A 63 -9.30 4.71 5.96
N PRO A 64 -9.20 3.40 5.56
CA PRO A 64 -7.96 2.69 5.26
C PRO A 64 -7.25 3.25 4.02
N GLY A 65 -5.91 3.24 4.05
CA GLY A 65 -5.05 3.78 2.99
C GLY A 65 -3.78 2.96 2.83
N ILE A 66 -2.89 3.40 1.94
CA ILE A 66 -1.64 2.69 1.63
C ILE A 66 -0.47 3.67 1.71
N VAL A 67 0.58 3.28 2.43
CA VAL A 67 1.88 3.94 2.45
C VAL A 67 2.78 3.25 1.42
N HIS A 68 3.40 4.00 0.53
CA HIS A 68 4.23 3.45 -0.53
C HIS A 68 5.72 3.60 -0.20
N PHE A 69 6.46 2.52 -0.37
CA PHE A 69 7.91 2.43 -0.25
C PHE A 69 8.47 2.11 -1.63
N VAL A 70 9.15 3.05 -2.24
CA VAL A 70 9.69 2.91 -3.60
C VAL A 70 11.19 2.81 -3.51
N LYS A 71 11.74 1.66 -3.91
CA LYS A 71 13.17 1.43 -4.08
C LYS A 71 13.54 1.67 -5.54
N ASP A 72 14.30 2.71 -5.79
CA ASP A 72 14.89 2.99 -7.09
C ASP A 72 16.35 2.46 -7.11
N ALA A 73 16.74 1.86 -8.22
CA ALA A 73 18.08 1.28 -8.41
C ALA A 73 19.24 2.27 -8.11
N ASN A 74 19.01 3.57 -8.23
CA ASN A 74 20.04 4.60 -8.08
C ASN A 74 19.91 5.52 -6.85
N ASN A 75 18.73 5.60 -6.21
CA ASN A 75 18.42 6.67 -5.25
C ASN A 75 18.04 6.21 -3.84
N GLY A 76 18.10 4.91 -3.56
CA GLY A 76 17.66 4.38 -2.28
C GLY A 76 16.14 4.24 -2.21
N THR A 77 15.60 4.19 -0.96
CA THR A 77 14.16 4.04 -0.72
C THR A 77 13.54 5.38 -0.45
N SER A 78 12.50 5.76 -1.22
CA SER A 78 11.61 6.89 -0.94
C SER A 78 10.30 6.40 -0.33
N ILE A 79 9.72 7.21 0.57
CA ILE A 79 8.46 6.91 1.23
C ILE A 79 7.44 7.97 0.82
N GLN A 80 6.29 7.51 0.34
CA GLN A 80 5.12 8.35 0.12
C GLN A 80 4.10 8.02 1.22
N GLY A 81 3.98 8.93 2.18
CA GLY A 81 3.09 8.76 3.32
C GLY A 81 1.62 8.87 2.94
N MET A 82 0.76 8.37 3.84
CA MET A 82 -0.69 8.51 3.74
C MET A 82 -1.18 9.63 4.64
N GLN A 83 -1.86 10.63 4.06
CA GLN A 83 -2.45 11.72 4.80
C GLN A 83 -3.82 11.30 5.36
N VAL A 84 -3.99 11.38 6.69
CA VAL A 84 -5.25 11.12 7.38
C VAL A 84 -5.74 12.41 8.02
N PHE A 85 -7.03 12.70 7.86
CA PHE A 85 -7.69 13.89 8.40
C PHE A 85 -8.67 13.48 9.49
N PHE A 86 -8.77 14.31 10.53
CA PHE A 86 -9.66 14.15 11.68
C PHE A 86 -10.47 15.43 11.82
N ASP A 87 -11.76 15.35 11.52
CA ASP A 87 -12.69 16.47 11.57
C ASP A 87 -13.52 16.44 12.86
N PHE A 88 -13.32 17.45 13.70
CA PHE A 88 -14.02 17.64 14.98
C PHE A 88 -15.22 18.58 14.88
N THR A 89 -15.72 18.85 13.67
CA THR A 89 -16.79 19.85 13.47
C THR A 89 -18.05 19.55 14.28
N GLY A 90 -18.35 18.26 14.52
CA GLY A 90 -19.50 17.81 15.32
C GLY A 90 -19.31 17.88 16.85
N THR A 91 -18.08 18.18 17.31
CA THR A 91 -17.78 18.24 18.76
C THR A 91 -18.36 19.49 19.41
N ASP A 92 -19.08 19.33 20.51
CA ASP A 92 -19.69 20.40 21.29
C ASP A 92 -19.47 20.25 22.81
N SER A 93 -19.66 21.31 23.59
CA SER A 93 -19.53 21.27 25.04
C SER A 93 -20.59 22.13 25.72
N SER A 94 -21.23 21.58 26.77
CA SER A 94 -22.11 22.31 27.67
C SER A 94 -21.37 23.02 28.81
N GLY A 95 -20.07 22.71 29.02
CA GLY A 95 -19.24 23.29 30.09
C GLY A 95 -18.49 24.55 29.71
N GLY A 96 -18.47 24.90 28.43
CA GLY A 96 -17.80 26.09 27.91
C GLY A 96 -17.44 25.94 26.44
N ALA A 97 -16.87 26.99 25.87
CA ALA A 97 -16.40 26.89 24.47
C ALA A 97 -15.22 25.90 24.35
N ILE A 98 -15.20 25.09 23.30
CA ILE A 98 -14.01 24.26 22.97
C ILE A 98 -12.84 25.20 22.70
N THR A 99 -11.71 24.92 23.33
CA THR A 99 -10.47 25.72 23.24
C THR A 99 -9.39 25.04 22.43
N GLU A 100 -9.32 23.71 22.46
CA GLU A 100 -8.29 22.93 21.80
C GLU A 100 -8.86 21.62 21.27
N TYR A 101 -8.46 21.24 20.04
CA TYR A 101 -8.54 19.87 19.54
C TYR A 101 -7.14 19.25 19.51
N TRP A 102 -7.05 17.95 19.76
CA TRP A 102 -5.79 17.27 19.80
C TRP A 102 -5.86 15.83 19.29
N LEU A 103 -4.72 15.33 18.81
CA LEU A 103 -4.55 13.98 18.28
C LEU A 103 -3.25 13.38 18.78
N GLU A 104 -3.33 12.19 19.38
CA GLU A 104 -2.21 11.27 19.58
C GLU A 104 -2.28 10.23 18.47
N PRO A 105 -1.38 10.24 17.46
CA PRO A 105 -1.57 9.44 16.25
C PRO A 105 -1.46 7.93 16.44
N GLY A 106 -0.82 7.46 17.52
CA GLY A 106 -0.65 6.03 17.78
C GLY A 106 0.51 5.36 17.01
N ASP A 107 1.11 6.05 16.05
CA ASP A 107 2.26 5.59 15.25
C ASP A 107 3.63 5.78 15.96
N GLY A 108 3.63 6.18 17.22
CA GLY A 108 4.82 6.53 18.00
C GLY A 108 5.26 7.99 17.85
N SER A 109 4.59 8.77 17.01
CA SER A 109 4.84 10.20 16.88
C SER A 109 4.21 11.01 18.02
N SER A 110 4.67 12.26 18.17
CA SER A 110 4.17 13.16 19.20
C SER A 110 2.73 13.59 18.93
N ARG A 111 1.99 13.87 20.00
CA ARG A 111 0.67 14.53 19.97
C ARG A 111 0.76 15.83 19.18
N ILE A 112 -0.24 16.06 18.36
CA ILE A 112 -0.49 17.32 17.66
C ILE A 112 -1.77 17.97 18.20
N SER A 113 -1.85 19.29 18.16
CA SER A 113 -3.05 20.02 18.56
C SER A 113 -3.23 21.30 17.76
N SER A 114 -4.47 21.80 17.77
CA SER A 114 -4.86 23.10 17.21
C SER A 114 -5.77 23.83 18.17
N ASN A 115 -5.64 25.16 18.25
CA ASN A 115 -6.65 25.98 18.87
C ASN A 115 -7.97 25.85 18.10
N ALA A 116 -9.07 25.64 18.81
CA ALA A 116 -10.39 25.42 18.20
C ALA A 116 -10.90 26.63 17.36
N ALA A 117 -10.37 27.82 17.62
CA ALA A 117 -10.65 29.00 16.82
C ALA A 117 -9.92 29.01 15.47
N ASP A 118 -8.79 28.28 15.37
CA ASP A 118 -7.95 28.25 14.16
C ASP A 118 -8.39 27.15 13.21
N SER A 119 -8.61 25.92 13.72
CA SER A 119 -9.03 24.77 12.92
C SER A 119 -9.78 23.75 13.76
N LYS A 120 -10.82 23.18 13.15
CA LYS A 120 -11.51 21.99 13.64
C LYS A 120 -11.03 20.71 12.97
N ILE A 121 -10.09 20.80 12.04
CA ILE A 121 -9.53 19.67 11.33
C ILE A 121 -8.06 19.56 11.70
N LEU A 122 -7.66 18.41 12.20
CA LEU A 122 -6.28 18.00 12.37
C LEU A 122 -5.91 17.02 11.26
N SER A 123 -4.66 17.03 10.82
CA SER A 123 -4.18 16.07 9.83
C SER A 123 -2.83 15.51 10.22
N ARG A 124 -2.62 14.24 9.86
CA ARG A 124 -1.37 13.53 10.08
C ARG A 124 -0.96 12.79 8.82
N GLU A 125 0.28 12.97 8.40
CA GLU A 125 0.91 12.10 7.41
C GLU A 125 1.55 10.92 8.12
N TYR A 126 1.03 9.71 7.86
CA TYR A 126 1.60 8.45 8.32
C TYR A 126 2.61 7.98 7.29
N VAL A 127 3.84 7.80 7.71
CA VAL A 127 4.96 7.27 6.90
C VAL A 127 5.28 5.82 7.24
N SER A 128 4.44 5.19 8.05
CA SER A 128 4.50 3.80 8.47
C SER A 128 3.14 3.14 8.27
N TYR A 129 3.14 1.84 8.07
CA TYR A 129 1.96 1.00 7.87
C TYR A 129 1.70 0.11 9.08
N GLY A 130 0.48 -0.43 9.18
CA GLY A 130 0.03 -1.24 10.32
C GLY A 130 -1.31 -0.79 10.86
N GLY A 131 -1.76 -1.44 11.93
CA GLY A 131 -2.92 -0.99 12.70
C GLY A 131 -2.48 -0.12 13.88
N PHE A 132 -3.04 1.08 14.01
CA PHE A 132 -2.70 2.03 15.05
C PHE A 132 -3.95 2.36 15.88
N MET A 133 -3.76 2.58 17.21
CA MET A 133 -4.79 3.14 18.06
C MET A 133 -4.47 4.62 18.30
N SER A 134 -5.19 5.48 17.60
CA SER A 134 -5.12 6.92 17.78
C SER A 134 -6.05 7.37 18.88
N LYS A 135 -5.73 8.51 19.56
CA LYS A 135 -6.63 9.18 20.47
C LYS A 135 -6.89 10.58 19.95
N ALA A 136 -8.14 10.88 19.67
CA ALA A 136 -8.59 12.19 19.23
C ALA A 136 -9.38 12.83 20.37
N GLY A 137 -9.05 14.06 20.76
CA GLY A 137 -9.67 14.66 21.92
C GLY A 137 -9.89 16.16 21.82
N ALA A 138 -10.68 16.68 22.78
CA ALA A 138 -11.01 18.08 22.90
C ALA A 138 -10.92 18.57 24.35
N ASN A 139 -10.55 19.84 24.51
CA ASN A 139 -10.57 20.57 25.78
C ASN A 139 -11.49 21.78 25.67
N ASP A 140 -12.20 22.12 26.75
CA ASP A 140 -13.05 23.31 26.80
C ASP A 140 -12.53 24.38 27.78
N SER A 141 -13.18 25.57 27.77
CA SER A 141 -12.84 26.69 28.65
C SER A 141 -13.25 26.45 30.10
N GLY A 142 -14.10 25.48 30.39
CA GLY A 142 -14.47 25.05 31.74
C GLY A 142 -13.43 24.14 32.40
N GLY A 143 -12.38 23.72 31.65
CA GLY A 143 -11.32 22.82 32.11
C GLY A 143 -11.68 21.35 31.94
N ASN A 144 -12.71 21.02 31.18
CA ASN A 144 -13.06 19.64 30.86
C ASN A 144 -12.22 19.14 29.68
N SER A 145 -11.92 17.84 29.69
CA SER A 145 -11.16 17.14 28.64
C SER A 145 -11.77 15.78 28.37
N ILE A 146 -11.89 15.40 27.11
CA ILE A 146 -12.36 14.09 26.68
C ILE A 146 -11.54 13.62 25.47
N HIS A 147 -11.53 12.33 25.23
CA HIS A 147 -11.00 11.76 23.99
C HIS A 147 -11.78 10.52 23.57
N GLU A 148 -11.65 10.19 22.31
CA GLU A 148 -12.12 8.96 21.67
C GLU A 148 -10.93 8.19 21.13
N GLU A 149 -10.99 6.84 21.22
CA GLU A 149 -9.99 5.95 20.60
C GLU A 149 -10.45 5.56 19.20
N ILE A 150 -9.61 5.79 18.21
CA ILE A 150 -9.89 5.57 16.80
C ILE A 150 -8.87 4.57 16.24
N SER A 151 -9.39 3.44 15.72
CA SER A 151 -8.53 2.45 15.05
C SER A 151 -8.25 2.89 13.61
N ILE A 152 -6.97 2.94 13.24
CA ILE A 152 -6.49 3.28 11.90
C ILE A 152 -5.76 2.06 11.34
N SER A 153 -6.15 1.63 10.14
CA SER A 153 -5.49 0.54 9.42
C SER A 153 -4.88 1.07 8.12
N LEU A 154 -3.57 0.94 7.96
CA LEU A 154 -2.82 1.38 6.79
C LEU A 154 -2.01 0.23 6.22
N GLY A 155 -2.20 -0.08 4.93
CA GLY A 155 -1.38 -1.04 4.21
C GLY A 155 -0.01 -0.46 3.85
N GLY A 156 0.96 -1.35 3.58
CA GLY A 156 2.26 -1.01 3.02
C GLY A 156 2.40 -1.56 1.60
N ALA A 157 2.74 -0.72 0.64
CA ALA A 157 3.07 -1.13 -0.71
C ALA A 157 4.57 -0.90 -0.98
N PHE A 158 5.27 -1.96 -1.33
CA PHE A 158 6.70 -1.98 -1.58
C PHE A 158 6.91 -2.13 -3.08
N HIS A 159 7.66 -1.21 -3.68
CA HIS A 159 7.89 -1.18 -5.12
C HIS A 159 9.37 -1.21 -5.43
N ILE A 160 9.77 -2.08 -6.36
CA ILE A 160 11.05 -2.03 -7.04
C ILE A 160 10.77 -1.78 -8.52
N ASN A 161 11.40 -0.76 -9.07
CA ASN A 161 11.38 -0.50 -10.49
C ASN A 161 12.84 -0.31 -10.96
N GLN A 162 13.34 -1.31 -11.66
CA GLN A 162 14.66 -1.32 -12.29
C GLN A 162 14.47 -1.45 -13.80
N THR A 163 14.24 -0.31 -14.46
CA THR A 163 14.05 -0.26 -15.90
C THR A 163 15.15 0.59 -16.53
N SER A 164 15.82 0.05 -17.52
CA SER A 164 16.88 0.69 -18.28
C SER A 164 16.82 0.21 -19.74
N PRO A 165 17.25 1.01 -20.71
CA PRO A 165 17.34 0.57 -22.09
C PRO A 165 18.25 -0.65 -22.31
N THR A 166 19.16 -0.90 -21.38
CA THR A 166 20.11 -2.02 -21.42
C THR A 166 19.86 -3.06 -20.32
N GLY A 167 18.74 -2.93 -19.57
CA GLY A 167 18.48 -3.79 -18.42
C GLY A 167 19.40 -3.53 -17.23
N VAL A 168 19.35 -4.45 -16.27
CA VAL A 168 20.27 -4.55 -15.12
C VAL A 168 20.83 -5.98 -15.06
N ASP A 169 22.07 -6.12 -14.63
CA ASP A 169 22.77 -7.42 -14.60
C ASP A 169 22.11 -8.42 -13.62
N GLU A 170 21.52 -7.92 -12.54
CA GLU A 170 20.85 -8.74 -11.53
C GLU A 170 19.55 -8.07 -11.09
N PRO A 171 18.43 -8.83 -11.01
CA PRO A 171 17.20 -8.32 -10.40
C PRO A 171 17.40 -8.12 -8.89
N ALA A 172 16.77 -7.08 -8.33
CA ALA A 172 16.88 -6.77 -6.92
C ALA A 172 15.95 -7.63 -6.08
N ASP A 173 16.46 -8.14 -4.98
CA ASP A 173 15.65 -8.75 -3.92
C ASP A 173 14.74 -7.73 -3.25
N LEU A 174 13.54 -8.18 -2.86
CA LEU A 174 12.58 -7.40 -2.12
C LEU A 174 12.50 -7.91 -0.68
N HIS A 175 12.85 -7.03 0.26
CA HIS A 175 12.61 -7.24 1.68
C HIS A 175 11.33 -6.50 2.10
N ILE A 176 10.39 -7.23 2.71
CA ILE A 176 9.10 -6.72 3.16
C ILE A 176 9.04 -6.91 4.66
N ASP A 177 9.19 -5.82 5.41
CA ASP A 177 9.03 -5.87 6.87
C ASP A 177 7.55 -5.72 7.22
N SER A 178 6.88 -6.80 7.61
CA SER A 178 5.47 -6.78 8.00
C SER A 178 5.26 -6.41 9.48
N MET A 179 6.31 -6.04 10.18
CA MET A 179 6.27 -5.75 11.61
C MET A 179 6.63 -4.29 11.91
N ASN A 180 5.60 -3.44 12.04
CA ASN A 180 5.79 -2.13 12.63
C ASN A 180 5.73 -2.24 14.16
N ILE A 181 6.73 -1.71 14.86
CA ILE A 181 6.83 -1.76 16.33
C ILE A 181 5.62 -1.14 17.05
N ASN A 182 4.92 -0.22 16.39
CA ASN A 182 3.74 0.45 16.94
C ASN A 182 2.42 -0.12 16.41
N SER A 183 2.45 -1.15 15.55
CA SER A 183 1.23 -1.79 15.07
C SER A 183 0.61 -2.64 16.17
N ILE A 184 -0.69 -2.45 16.39
CA ILE A 184 -1.52 -3.26 17.30
C ILE A 184 -2.24 -4.41 16.58
N GLN A 185 -2.07 -4.49 15.25
CA GLN A 185 -2.70 -5.50 14.41
C GLN A 185 -1.63 -6.35 13.71
N ASN A 186 -1.94 -7.61 13.49
CA ASN A 186 -1.16 -8.45 12.60
C ASN A 186 -1.60 -8.22 11.15
N PRO A 187 -0.70 -8.47 10.19
CA PRO A 187 -1.08 -8.41 8.78
C PRO A 187 -2.12 -9.49 8.45
N ILE A 188 -3.07 -9.16 7.60
CA ILE A 188 -4.14 -10.06 7.15
C ILE A 188 -3.88 -10.63 5.77
N LYS A 189 -3.05 -9.95 4.95
CA LYS A 189 -2.75 -10.41 3.59
C LYS A 189 -1.43 -9.85 3.08
N LEU A 190 -0.67 -10.69 2.37
CA LEU A 190 0.47 -10.31 1.54
C LEU A 190 0.16 -10.69 0.10
N GLU A 191 0.24 -9.72 -0.82
CA GLU A 191 0.13 -9.93 -2.26
C GLU A 191 1.42 -9.50 -2.93
N ILE A 192 1.96 -10.33 -3.81
CA ILE A 192 3.20 -10.06 -4.56
C ILE A 192 2.91 -10.19 -6.05
N SER A 193 3.42 -9.25 -6.82
CA SER A 193 3.48 -9.29 -8.28
C SER A 193 4.88 -8.87 -8.72
N SER A 194 5.58 -9.75 -9.41
CA SER A 194 6.93 -9.50 -9.91
C SER A 194 6.99 -9.80 -11.40
N SER A 195 7.23 -8.76 -12.19
CA SER A 195 7.37 -8.84 -13.64
C SER A 195 8.83 -8.61 -14.02
N LEU A 196 9.39 -9.55 -14.79
CA LEU A 196 10.71 -9.41 -15.37
C LEU A 196 10.60 -9.46 -16.89
N THR A 197 11.43 -8.65 -17.54
CA THR A 197 11.57 -8.60 -19.01
C THR A 197 13.01 -8.85 -19.34
N ASN A 198 13.29 -9.88 -20.13
CA ASN A 198 14.59 -10.09 -20.73
C ASN A 198 14.82 -9.03 -21.81
N VAL A 199 15.90 -8.24 -21.69
CA VAL A 199 16.15 -7.08 -22.56
C VAL A 199 17.19 -7.47 -23.63
N GLU A 200 16.85 -7.22 -24.90
CA GLU A 200 17.77 -7.47 -26.02
C GLU A 200 19.13 -6.76 -25.80
N ASN A 201 20.20 -7.54 -25.80
CA ASN A 201 21.56 -7.02 -25.79
C ASN A 201 21.91 -6.44 -27.16
N VAL A 202 22.04 -5.12 -27.28
CA VAL A 202 22.28 -4.34 -28.51
C VAL A 202 23.70 -4.57 -29.11
N ALA A 203 24.45 -5.54 -28.64
CA ALA A 203 25.79 -5.85 -29.20
C ALA A 203 25.70 -6.86 -30.37
N PRO A 204 26.53 -6.71 -31.40
CA PRO A 204 26.51 -7.65 -32.52
C PRO A 204 27.15 -8.98 -32.12
N LEU A 205 26.39 -9.91 -31.56
CA LEU A 205 26.75 -11.29 -31.18
C LEU A 205 26.57 -11.59 -29.69
N PRO A 206 26.08 -12.70 -29.26
CA PRO A 206 25.72 -13.97 -29.90
C PRO A 206 24.20 -14.17 -30.09
N PRO A 207 23.69 -15.40 -30.36
CA PRO A 207 22.26 -15.62 -30.58
C PRO A 207 21.41 -15.17 -29.38
N PRO A 208 20.12 -14.88 -29.60
CA PRO A 208 19.20 -14.51 -28.51
C PRO A 208 19.31 -15.56 -27.42
N ASP A 209 19.63 -15.11 -26.22
CA ASP A 209 19.77 -15.96 -25.06
C ASP A 209 18.55 -15.85 -24.16
N ASP A 210 17.98 -17.01 -23.84
CA ASP A 210 16.88 -17.10 -22.90
C ASP A 210 17.45 -16.97 -21.48
N VAL A 211 16.83 -16.16 -20.62
CA VAL A 211 17.19 -16.05 -19.20
C VAL A 211 16.32 -16.99 -18.36
N GLU A 212 16.90 -17.78 -17.47
CA GLU A 212 16.18 -18.58 -16.50
C GLU A 212 16.12 -17.86 -15.15
N ILE A 213 14.95 -17.38 -14.77
CA ILE A 213 14.71 -16.66 -13.52
C ILE A 213 14.06 -17.58 -12.51
N THR A 214 14.52 -17.52 -11.25
CA THR A 214 13.91 -18.20 -10.12
C THR A 214 13.49 -17.20 -9.05
N TRP A 215 12.18 -17.20 -8.70
CA TRP A 215 11.62 -16.50 -7.55
C TRP A 215 11.56 -17.45 -6.36
N GLN A 216 12.01 -16.97 -5.20
CA GLN A 216 11.95 -17.70 -3.94
C GLN A 216 11.43 -16.77 -2.84
N LEU A 217 10.30 -17.11 -2.23
CA LEU A 217 9.69 -16.35 -1.14
C LEU A 217 9.95 -17.07 0.18
N PHE A 218 10.62 -16.37 1.10
CA PHE A 218 10.91 -16.85 2.44
C PHE A 218 10.08 -16.07 3.46
N ASP A 219 9.53 -16.79 4.44
CA ASP A 219 8.84 -16.19 5.57
C ASP A 219 9.81 -15.63 6.63
N PRO A 220 9.30 -14.97 7.71
CA PRO A 220 10.13 -14.45 8.78
C PRO A 220 10.93 -15.49 9.57
N SER A 221 10.57 -16.78 9.49
CA SER A 221 11.33 -17.88 10.10
C SER A 221 12.49 -18.37 9.21
N GLY A 222 12.52 -17.94 7.94
CA GLY A 222 13.44 -18.40 6.92
C GLY A 222 12.95 -19.67 6.19
N GLU A 223 11.68 -20.05 6.37
CA GLU A 223 11.08 -21.16 5.61
C GLU A 223 10.74 -20.70 4.18
N LEU A 224 11.06 -21.55 3.18
CA LEU A 224 10.69 -21.34 1.79
C LEU A 224 9.20 -21.60 1.59
N ILE A 225 8.40 -20.56 1.40
CA ILE A 225 6.95 -20.63 1.25
C ILE A 225 6.54 -20.87 -0.20
N ALA A 226 7.24 -20.24 -1.14
CA ALA A 226 6.95 -20.38 -2.56
C ALA A 226 8.23 -20.32 -3.38
N THR A 227 8.26 -21.10 -4.47
CA THR A 227 9.31 -21.02 -5.48
C THR A 227 8.70 -21.17 -6.86
N HIS A 228 9.27 -20.47 -7.84
CA HIS A 228 8.88 -20.56 -9.24
C HIS A 228 10.10 -20.30 -10.12
N THR A 229 10.29 -21.12 -11.15
CA THR A 229 11.34 -20.93 -12.13
C THR A 229 10.72 -20.80 -13.52
N GLN A 230 11.17 -19.80 -14.28
CA GLN A 230 10.68 -19.53 -15.63
C GLN A 230 11.82 -19.14 -16.53
N VAL A 231 11.82 -19.71 -17.73
CA VAL A 231 12.68 -19.27 -18.85
C VAL A 231 11.96 -18.15 -19.60
N ILE A 232 12.62 -17.01 -19.75
CA ILE A 232 12.10 -15.81 -20.42
C ILE A 232 12.96 -15.59 -21.68
N GLY A 233 12.32 -15.70 -22.85
CA GLY A 233 12.97 -15.44 -24.12
C GLY A 233 13.33 -13.97 -24.30
N GLU A 234 14.26 -13.69 -25.22
CA GLU A 234 14.67 -12.33 -25.58
C GLU A 234 13.44 -11.47 -25.94
N ASP A 235 13.38 -10.21 -25.43
CA ASP A 235 12.27 -9.27 -25.57
C ASP A 235 10.93 -9.77 -25.01
N GLN A 236 10.92 -10.84 -24.23
CA GLN A 236 9.72 -11.33 -23.55
C GLN A 236 9.68 -10.92 -22.09
N SER A 237 8.47 -10.91 -21.57
CA SER A 237 8.21 -10.64 -20.15
C SER A 237 7.44 -11.79 -19.53
N TYR A 238 7.71 -12.02 -18.27
CA TYR A 238 6.91 -12.92 -17.43
C TYR A 238 6.57 -12.26 -16.11
N THR A 239 5.33 -12.49 -15.63
CA THR A 239 4.87 -11.99 -14.34
C THR A 239 4.54 -13.17 -13.42
N TRP A 240 5.27 -13.29 -12.33
CA TRP A 240 4.95 -14.18 -11.23
C TRP A 240 4.11 -13.46 -10.18
N THR A 241 3.09 -14.15 -9.64
CA THR A 241 2.24 -13.63 -8.57
C THR A 241 2.12 -14.63 -7.43
N HIS A 242 2.04 -14.13 -6.21
CA HIS A 242 1.80 -14.91 -5.01
C HIS A 242 0.87 -14.16 -4.06
N SER A 243 0.08 -14.91 -3.27
CA SER A 243 -0.79 -14.35 -2.25
C SER A 243 -0.76 -15.24 -1.02
N GLU A 244 -0.54 -14.63 0.16
CA GLU A 244 -0.55 -15.29 1.45
C GLU A 244 -1.60 -14.64 2.35
N GLU A 245 -2.51 -15.46 2.90
CA GLU A 245 -3.54 -15.01 3.84
C GLU A 245 -3.02 -15.16 5.27
N ASN A 246 -3.20 -14.12 6.09
CA ASN A 246 -2.70 -14.04 7.47
C ASN A 246 -1.20 -14.32 7.58
N PRO A 247 -0.37 -13.59 6.81
CA PRO A 247 1.06 -13.82 6.79
C PRO A 247 1.67 -13.65 8.18
N MET A 248 2.71 -14.43 8.49
CA MET A 248 3.45 -14.32 9.74
C MET A 248 4.02 -12.90 9.89
N PRO A 249 3.86 -12.25 11.06
CA PRO A 249 4.52 -10.97 11.32
C PRO A 249 6.04 -11.10 11.32
N GLY A 250 6.74 -10.16 10.67
CA GLY A 250 8.19 -10.11 10.58
C GLY A 250 8.69 -9.84 9.17
N GLY A 251 9.98 -10.06 8.94
CA GLY A 251 10.64 -9.78 7.67
C GLY A 251 10.46 -10.90 6.65
N TRP A 252 9.72 -10.67 5.59
CA TRP A 252 9.61 -11.54 4.42
C TRP A 252 10.67 -11.17 3.38
N ASN A 253 11.21 -12.15 2.70
CA ASN A 253 12.23 -11.97 1.68
C ASN A 253 11.80 -12.63 0.38
N LEU A 254 11.67 -11.85 -0.68
CA LEU A 254 11.58 -12.35 -2.04
C LEU A 254 12.96 -12.24 -2.66
N ILE A 255 13.57 -13.37 -2.91
CA ILE A 255 14.85 -13.50 -3.61
C ILE A 255 14.55 -13.81 -5.08
N ILE A 256 15.16 -13.05 -5.97
CA ILE A 256 15.02 -13.22 -7.41
C ILE A 256 16.42 -13.42 -7.98
N GLY A 257 16.67 -14.62 -8.45
CA GLY A 257 17.96 -14.99 -9.02
C GLY A 257 17.82 -15.41 -10.47
N ASP A 258 18.86 -15.18 -11.27
CA ASP A 258 19.01 -15.77 -12.58
C ASP A 258 20.04 -16.94 -12.53
N ALA A 259 19.93 -17.84 -13.48
CA ALA A 259 20.85 -18.98 -13.60
C ALA A 259 22.04 -18.68 -14.51
N VAL A 260 22.08 -17.51 -15.15
CA VAL A 260 23.10 -17.13 -16.14
C VAL A 260 23.61 -15.72 -15.81
N ASP A 261 24.86 -15.61 -15.41
CA ASP A 261 25.51 -14.42 -14.86
C ASP A 261 25.65 -13.20 -15.81
N ASP A 262 25.20 -13.25 -17.05
CA ASP A 262 25.50 -12.23 -18.08
C ASP A 262 24.27 -11.64 -18.79
N GLU A 263 23.02 -11.99 -18.34
CA GLU A 263 21.80 -11.52 -19.00
C GLU A 263 21.20 -10.31 -18.30
N ASN A 264 20.75 -9.34 -19.10
CA ASN A 264 20.16 -8.11 -18.59
C ASN A 264 18.65 -8.19 -18.53
N VAL A 265 18.07 -7.84 -17.39
CA VAL A 265 16.62 -7.83 -17.17
C VAL A 265 16.12 -6.47 -16.73
N ASN A 266 14.88 -6.15 -17.09
CA ASN A 266 14.11 -5.10 -16.45
C ASN A 266 13.17 -5.72 -15.43
N GLN A 267 13.05 -5.08 -14.27
CA GLN A 267 12.26 -5.56 -13.16
C GLN A 267 11.22 -4.52 -12.74
N GLU A 268 9.97 -4.98 -12.58
CA GLU A 268 8.91 -4.27 -11.88
C GLU A 268 8.30 -5.22 -10.83
N THR A 269 8.60 -4.98 -9.56
CA THR A 269 8.11 -5.82 -8.46
C THR A 269 7.33 -4.98 -7.47
N THR A 270 6.14 -5.46 -7.09
CA THR A 270 5.29 -4.85 -6.07
C THR A 270 4.88 -5.91 -5.06
N ALA A 271 5.00 -5.58 -3.78
CA ALA A 271 4.37 -6.33 -2.70
C ALA A 271 3.43 -5.42 -1.91
N LEU A 272 2.24 -5.91 -1.61
CA LEU A 272 1.20 -5.21 -0.85
C LEU A 272 0.93 -5.99 0.44
N MET A 273 1.17 -5.35 1.59
CA MET A 273 0.86 -5.86 2.92
C MET A 273 -0.37 -5.13 3.45
N LEU A 274 -1.42 -5.86 3.81
CA LEU A 274 -2.68 -5.33 4.36
C LEU A 274 -2.84 -5.70 5.84
N PHE A 275 -3.55 -4.82 6.60
CA PHE A 275 -3.83 -4.94 8.03
C PHE A 275 -5.32 -4.77 8.32
#